data_2acb262af4045645bb337ddd9b839179
#
_entry.id   2acb262af4045645bb337ddd9b839179
#
_cell.length_a   1.000
_cell.length_b   1.000
_cell.length_c   1.000
_cell.angle_alpha   90.00
_cell.angle_beta   90.00
_cell.angle_gamma   90.00
#
_symmetry.space_group_name_H-M   'P 1'
#
loop_
_entity.id
_entity.type
_entity.pdbx_description
1 polymer ?
#
loop_
_entity_poly.entity_id
_entity_poly.type
_entity_poly.pdbx_seq_one_letter_code
_entity_poly.pdbx_strand_id
1 'polypeptide(L)'
;MTEKNILEVRKLTVKYKSSTKTTLALNNVSFAVKSGEYVFIIGNNGTGKSSLIKSILGLVPASSGQVFLNCDKDKISYVPQANSIPANFPATAEEIVISGTQKSSKHFPFYSRKDRIDADSAIELVDMVKFKKHHLSELSGGQQQKILLARALCKHPHLLVLDEPCSGLDKNSSENFYQILKKLNLEQKVTILMVSHDTLNIQKYASRIIKLNKKIVSDNPANLYFEKRNKDTL
;
A
#
# COMPACT_ATOMS: atom_id res chain seq x y z
N MET A 1 6.92 22.48 14.04
CA MET A 1 6.93 22.18 12.59
C MET A 1 5.51 21.80 12.20
N THR A 2 4.85 22.53 11.33
CA THR A 2 3.51 22.16 10.83
C THR A 2 3.61 20.84 10.06
N GLU A 3 2.97 19.80 10.59
CA GLU A 3 2.89 18.48 9.94
C GLU A 3 2.25 18.64 8.54
N LYS A 4 3.06 18.43 7.51
CA LYS A 4 2.64 18.60 6.11
C LYS A 4 1.82 17.38 5.66
N ASN A 5 0.65 17.60 5.09
CA ASN A 5 -0.10 16.52 4.44
C ASN A 5 0.70 16.02 3.23
N ILE A 6 0.93 14.71 3.14
CA ILE A 6 1.56 14.07 1.98
C ILE A 6 0.51 13.68 0.92
N LEU A 7 -0.70 13.37 1.38
CA LEU A 7 -1.85 13.02 0.54
C LEU A 7 -3.06 13.83 1.02
N GLU A 8 -3.81 14.37 0.07
CA GLU A 8 -5.09 15.02 0.33
C GLU A 8 -6.11 14.59 -0.71
N VAL A 9 -7.23 14.06 -0.27
CA VAL A 9 -8.37 13.66 -1.09
C VAL A 9 -9.53 14.62 -0.81
N ARG A 10 -10.02 15.30 -1.84
CA ARG A 10 -11.09 16.32 -1.73
C ARG A 10 -12.30 15.93 -2.55
N LYS A 11 -13.42 15.66 -1.88
CA LYS A 11 -14.75 15.38 -2.47
C LYS A 11 -14.72 14.33 -3.60
N LEU A 12 -13.84 13.31 -3.47
CA LEU A 12 -13.61 12.30 -4.50
C LEU A 12 -14.85 11.45 -4.72
N THR A 13 -15.31 11.43 -5.97
CA THR A 13 -16.39 10.56 -6.44
C THR A 13 -15.88 9.72 -7.62
N VAL A 14 -16.12 8.41 -7.57
CA VAL A 14 -15.74 7.48 -8.63
C VAL A 14 -16.94 6.67 -9.06
N LYS A 15 -17.20 6.67 -10.37
CA LYS A 15 -18.28 5.92 -11.01
C LYS A 15 -17.70 5.06 -12.14
N TYR A 16 -18.06 3.79 -12.15
CA TYR A 16 -17.76 2.90 -13.27
C TYR A 16 -18.98 2.84 -14.18
N LYS A 17 -18.79 3.14 -15.46
CA LYS A 17 -19.82 3.03 -16.49
C LYS A 17 -19.62 1.76 -17.28
N SER A 18 -20.64 0.92 -17.38
CA SER A 18 -20.75 -0.14 -18.37
C SER A 18 -21.87 0.23 -19.37
N SER A 19 -22.02 -0.53 -20.44
CA SER A 19 -23.07 -0.32 -21.46
C SER A 19 -24.47 -0.27 -20.86
N THR A 20 -24.73 -0.96 -19.76
CA THR A 20 -26.07 -1.13 -19.17
C THR A 20 -26.22 -0.51 -17.79
N LYS A 21 -25.11 -0.17 -17.09
CA LYS A 21 -25.18 0.25 -15.67
C LYS A 21 -24.06 1.22 -15.29
N THR A 22 -24.43 2.19 -14.47
CA THR A 22 -23.45 3.04 -13.76
C THR A 22 -23.37 2.59 -12.30
N THR A 23 -22.19 2.18 -11.86
CA THR A 23 -21.93 1.75 -10.47
C THR A 23 -21.16 2.82 -9.74
N LEU A 24 -21.72 3.35 -8.64
CA LEU A 24 -21.07 4.30 -7.75
C LEU A 24 -20.13 3.54 -6.80
N ALA A 25 -18.83 3.74 -6.97
CA ALA A 25 -17.80 3.12 -6.14
C ALA A 25 -17.42 4.01 -4.94
N LEU A 26 -17.26 5.32 -5.17
CA LEU A 26 -16.97 6.31 -4.14
C LEU A 26 -17.90 7.50 -4.29
N ASN A 27 -18.32 8.08 -3.16
CA ASN A 27 -19.24 9.21 -3.12
C ASN A 27 -18.74 10.28 -2.15
N ASN A 28 -18.22 11.37 -2.67
CA ASN A 28 -17.79 12.55 -1.92
C ASN A 28 -16.85 12.23 -0.75
N VAL A 29 -15.79 11.45 -1.02
CA VAL A 29 -14.77 11.05 -0.04
C VAL A 29 -13.75 12.17 0.15
N SER A 30 -13.52 12.59 1.41
CA SER A 30 -12.52 13.61 1.74
C SER A 30 -11.74 13.22 2.99
N PHE A 31 -10.42 13.21 2.90
CA PHE A 31 -9.50 13.04 4.02
C PHE A 31 -8.09 13.50 3.63
N ALA A 32 -7.22 13.67 4.61
CA ALA A 32 -5.81 13.94 4.38
C ALA A 32 -4.95 12.96 5.20
N VAL A 33 -3.75 12.66 4.72
CA VAL A 33 -2.74 11.85 5.41
C VAL A 33 -1.51 12.72 5.63
N LYS A 34 -1.03 12.78 6.86
CA LYS A 34 0.18 13.50 7.23
C LYS A 34 1.42 12.65 6.96
N SER A 35 2.56 13.30 6.72
CA SER A 35 3.84 12.61 6.58
C SER A 35 4.16 11.82 7.85
N GLY A 36 4.56 10.55 7.69
CA GLY A 36 4.91 9.63 8.77
C GLY A 36 3.71 8.95 9.46
N GLU A 37 2.45 9.22 9.06
CA GLU A 37 1.30 8.47 9.58
C GLU A 37 1.29 7.02 9.07
N TYR A 38 0.78 6.11 9.91
CA TYR A 38 0.42 4.74 9.52
C TYR A 38 -1.11 4.59 9.55
N VAL A 39 -1.74 4.83 8.41
CA VAL A 39 -3.20 4.90 8.25
C VAL A 39 -3.75 3.60 7.68
N PHE A 40 -4.77 3.04 8.34
CA PHE A 40 -5.52 1.90 7.81
C PHE A 40 -6.87 2.34 7.25
N ILE A 41 -7.19 1.85 6.06
CA ILE A 41 -8.51 1.93 5.45
C ILE A 41 -9.22 0.60 5.65
N ILE A 42 -10.34 0.60 6.34
CA ILE A 42 -11.14 -0.59 6.63
C ILE A 42 -12.54 -0.46 6.03
N GLY A 43 -13.19 -1.58 5.82
CA GLY A 43 -14.56 -1.66 5.30
C GLY A 43 -14.83 -3.02 4.66
N ASN A 44 -16.09 -3.40 4.52
CA ASN A 44 -16.49 -4.68 3.91
C ASN A 44 -16.07 -4.75 2.43
N ASN A 45 -16.21 -5.92 1.81
CA ASN A 45 -16.00 -6.05 0.37
C ASN A 45 -17.02 -5.19 -0.40
N GLY A 46 -16.58 -4.58 -1.51
CA GLY A 46 -17.42 -3.71 -2.33
C GLY A 46 -17.64 -2.29 -1.78
N THR A 47 -17.01 -1.89 -0.68
CA THR A 47 -17.15 -0.54 -0.10
C THR A 47 -16.32 0.54 -0.79
N GLY A 48 -15.52 0.19 -1.82
CA GLY A 48 -14.76 1.14 -2.62
C GLY A 48 -13.28 1.29 -2.25
N LYS A 49 -12.73 0.45 -1.35
CA LYS A 49 -11.33 0.54 -0.89
C LYS A 49 -10.33 0.47 -2.05
N SER A 50 -10.41 -0.54 -2.91
CA SER A 50 -9.51 -0.67 -4.06
C SER A 50 -9.75 0.42 -5.12
N SER A 51 -10.98 0.94 -5.24
CA SER A 51 -11.26 2.11 -6.10
C SER A 51 -10.60 3.37 -5.56
N LEU A 52 -10.58 3.56 -4.24
CA LEU A 52 -9.90 4.66 -3.58
C LEU A 52 -8.38 4.59 -3.82
N ILE A 53 -7.76 3.42 -3.58
CA ILE A 53 -6.33 3.20 -3.86
C ILE A 53 -6.01 3.48 -5.34
N LYS A 54 -6.78 2.90 -6.26
CA LYS A 54 -6.57 3.11 -7.70
C LYS A 54 -6.69 4.58 -8.11
N SER A 55 -7.61 5.34 -7.51
CA SER A 55 -7.75 6.77 -7.77
C SER A 55 -6.59 7.59 -7.18
N ILE A 56 -6.11 7.25 -5.98
CA ILE A 56 -4.93 7.87 -5.37
C ILE A 56 -3.70 7.66 -6.25
N LEU A 57 -3.54 6.48 -6.83
CA LEU A 57 -2.45 6.13 -7.74
C LEU A 57 -2.63 6.69 -9.17
N GLY A 58 -3.76 7.35 -9.47
CA GLY A 58 -4.07 7.86 -10.80
C GLY A 58 -4.41 6.78 -11.84
N LEU A 59 -4.66 5.54 -11.40
CA LEU A 59 -5.02 4.40 -12.26
C LEU A 59 -6.50 4.42 -12.69
N VAL A 60 -7.35 5.11 -11.94
CA VAL A 60 -8.76 5.30 -12.22
C VAL A 60 -9.09 6.79 -12.11
N PRO A 61 -9.67 7.40 -13.15
CA PRO A 61 -10.02 8.81 -13.13
C PRO A 61 -11.17 9.08 -12.15
N ALA A 62 -11.09 10.21 -11.45
CA ALA A 62 -12.19 10.72 -10.65
C ALA A 62 -13.34 11.17 -11.55
N SER A 63 -14.58 10.84 -11.18
CA SER A 63 -15.79 11.42 -11.83
C SER A 63 -16.03 12.86 -11.35
N SER A 64 -15.65 13.17 -10.10
CA SER A 64 -15.56 14.51 -9.54
C SER A 64 -14.66 14.51 -8.31
N GLY A 65 -14.23 15.70 -7.86
CA GLY A 65 -13.27 15.85 -6.79
C GLY A 65 -11.82 15.69 -7.28
N GLN A 66 -10.86 15.74 -6.36
CA GLN A 66 -9.44 15.75 -6.69
C GLN A 66 -8.61 15.01 -5.64
N VAL A 67 -7.45 14.49 -6.09
CA VAL A 67 -6.40 13.92 -5.24
C VAL A 67 -5.14 14.74 -5.41
N PHE A 68 -4.61 15.24 -4.31
CA PHE A 68 -3.36 15.99 -4.26
C PHE A 68 -2.30 15.15 -3.57
N LEU A 69 -1.15 15.02 -4.21
CA LEU A 69 0.04 14.34 -3.71
C LEU A 69 1.12 15.39 -3.53
N ASN A 70 1.51 15.65 -2.29
CA ASN A 70 2.48 16.68 -1.92
C ASN A 70 3.90 16.09 -1.81
N CYS A 71 4.21 15.10 -2.63
CA CYS A 71 5.54 14.55 -2.85
C CYS A 71 5.69 14.20 -4.33
N ASP A 72 6.94 14.00 -4.76
CA ASP A 72 7.22 13.57 -6.13
C ASP A 72 6.53 12.23 -6.42
N LYS A 73 5.98 12.07 -7.61
CA LYS A 73 5.30 10.84 -8.03
C LYS A 73 6.20 9.60 -7.93
N ASP A 74 7.50 9.77 -8.17
CA ASP A 74 8.50 8.71 -8.04
C ASP A 74 8.73 8.28 -6.58
N LYS A 75 8.25 9.06 -5.61
CA LYS A 75 8.31 8.77 -4.17
C LYS A 75 7.03 8.12 -3.64
N ILE A 76 6.14 7.70 -4.54
CA ILE A 76 4.95 6.94 -4.21
C ILE A 76 5.16 5.52 -4.72
N SER A 77 5.01 4.54 -3.85
CA SER A 77 5.10 3.12 -4.22
C SER A 77 3.83 2.38 -3.84
N TYR A 78 3.55 1.34 -4.60
CA TYR A 78 2.36 0.51 -4.43
C TYR A 78 2.73 -0.96 -4.27
N VAL A 79 2.15 -1.59 -3.26
CA VAL A 79 2.21 -3.05 -3.05
C VAL A 79 0.81 -3.61 -3.28
N PRO A 80 0.61 -4.38 -4.35
CA PRO A 80 -0.68 -4.98 -4.67
C PRO A 80 -1.00 -6.15 -3.75
N GLN A 81 -2.23 -6.65 -3.85
CA GLN A 81 -2.68 -7.86 -3.17
C GLN A 81 -1.80 -9.07 -3.54
N ALA A 82 -1.54 -9.96 -2.59
CA ALA A 82 -0.60 -11.08 -2.70
C ALA A 82 -0.77 -11.94 -3.96
N ASN A 83 -1.99 -12.20 -4.39
CA ASN A 83 -2.29 -13.05 -5.55
C ASN A 83 -2.29 -12.30 -6.90
N SER A 84 -1.68 -11.13 -6.98
CA SER A 84 -1.71 -10.30 -8.19
C SER A 84 -0.69 -10.69 -9.26
N ILE A 85 0.29 -11.53 -8.93
CA ILE A 85 1.29 -12.03 -9.88
C ILE A 85 0.94 -13.47 -10.25
N PRO A 86 1.00 -13.83 -11.55
CA PRO A 86 0.81 -15.21 -11.97
C PRO A 86 1.80 -16.15 -11.29
N ALA A 87 1.33 -17.34 -10.83
CA ALA A 87 2.15 -18.31 -10.13
C ALA A 87 3.38 -18.76 -10.94
N ASN A 88 3.31 -18.75 -12.28
CA ASN A 88 4.40 -19.16 -13.18
C ASN A 88 5.16 -17.96 -13.76
N PHE A 89 5.25 -16.84 -13.06
CA PHE A 89 5.98 -15.68 -13.55
C PHE A 89 7.48 -16.00 -13.66
N PRO A 90 8.09 -15.95 -14.87
CA PRO A 90 9.44 -16.47 -15.12
C PRO A 90 10.54 -15.47 -14.76
N ALA A 91 10.50 -14.93 -13.55
CA ALA A 91 11.52 -14.00 -13.06
C ALA A 91 12.02 -14.39 -11.68
N THR A 92 13.29 -14.12 -11.42
CA THR A 92 13.91 -14.24 -10.11
C THR A 92 13.47 -13.12 -9.18
N ALA A 93 13.63 -13.34 -7.87
CA ALA A 93 13.35 -12.31 -6.87
C ALA A 93 14.12 -11.01 -7.14
N GLU A 94 15.41 -11.12 -7.52
CA GLU A 94 16.25 -9.97 -7.86
C GLU A 94 15.72 -9.18 -9.07
N GLU A 95 15.30 -9.87 -10.14
CA GLU A 95 14.76 -9.24 -11.34
C GLU A 95 13.45 -8.50 -11.06
N ILE A 96 12.60 -9.07 -10.20
CA ILE A 96 11.39 -8.40 -9.76
C ILE A 96 11.71 -7.16 -8.95
N VAL A 97 12.61 -7.26 -7.97
CA VAL A 97 12.95 -6.14 -7.10
C VAL A 97 13.59 -5.01 -7.90
N ILE A 98 14.59 -5.29 -8.74
CA ILE A 98 15.27 -4.26 -9.54
C ILE A 98 14.32 -3.57 -10.53
N SER A 99 13.27 -4.25 -11.00
CA SER A 99 12.25 -3.62 -11.84
C SER A 99 11.56 -2.44 -11.15
N GLY A 100 11.59 -2.41 -9.81
CA GLY A 100 11.06 -1.30 -9.01
C GLY A 100 11.84 0.01 -9.17
N THR A 101 13.11 -0.04 -9.58
CA THR A 101 13.95 1.15 -9.77
C THR A 101 13.66 1.90 -11.09
N GLN A 102 12.95 1.25 -12.04
CA GLN A 102 12.72 1.82 -13.36
C GLN A 102 12.08 3.21 -13.26
N LYS A 103 12.83 4.20 -13.70
CA LYS A 103 12.29 5.52 -14.05
C LYS A 103 11.63 5.41 -15.42
N SER A 104 10.59 6.21 -15.65
CA SER A 104 9.90 6.35 -16.95
C SER A 104 10.80 6.88 -18.09
N SER A 105 12.10 6.88 -17.91
CA SER A 105 13.08 7.37 -18.86
C SER A 105 13.26 6.35 -19.99
N LYS A 106 12.74 6.68 -21.15
CA LYS A 106 12.79 5.89 -22.39
C LYS A 106 14.21 5.66 -22.96
N HIS A 107 15.27 6.10 -22.29
CA HIS A 107 16.60 6.23 -22.90
C HIS A 107 17.64 5.19 -22.45
N PHE A 108 17.35 4.34 -21.46
CA PHE A 108 18.31 3.33 -21.02
C PHE A 108 17.66 1.97 -20.77
N PRO A 109 17.96 0.96 -21.59
CA PRO A 109 17.45 -0.40 -21.42
C PRO A 109 18.16 -1.17 -20.27
N PHE A 110 19.20 -0.58 -19.65
CA PHE A 110 20.03 -1.26 -18.66
C PHE A 110 19.89 -0.62 -17.26
N TYR A 111 19.93 -1.47 -16.23
CA TYR A 111 19.98 -1.02 -14.84
C TYR A 111 21.37 -0.48 -14.51
N SER A 112 21.42 0.69 -13.88
CA SER A 112 22.65 1.31 -13.40
C SER A 112 23.23 0.57 -12.20
N ARG A 113 24.50 0.87 -11.84
CA ARG A 113 25.10 0.37 -10.60
C ARG A 113 24.29 0.80 -9.36
N LYS A 114 23.74 2.00 -9.37
CA LYS A 114 22.88 2.50 -8.30
C LYS A 114 21.59 1.69 -8.17
N ASP A 115 20.93 1.36 -9.28
CA ASP A 115 19.71 0.56 -9.27
C ASP A 115 19.94 -0.82 -8.63
N ARG A 116 21.10 -1.43 -8.88
CA ARG A 116 21.49 -2.71 -8.26
C ARG A 116 21.71 -2.57 -6.76
N ILE A 117 22.39 -1.50 -6.31
CA ILE A 117 22.60 -1.22 -4.89
C ILE A 117 21.27 -0.98 -4.18
N ASP A 118 20.38 -0.18 -4.77
CA ASP A 118 19.06 0.10 -4.21
C ASP A 118 18.19 -1.19 -4.11
N ALA A 119 18.27 -2.06 -5.13
CA ALA A 119 17.59 -3.35 -5.12
C ALA A 119 18.16 -4.31 -4.04
N ASP A 120 19.49 -4.39 -3.92
CA ASP A 120 20.14 -5.22 -2.90
C ASP A 120 19.79 -4.77 -1.49
N SER A 121 19.84 -3.47 -1.23
CA SER A 121 19.43 -2.88 0.04
C SER A 121 17.96 -3.15 0.36
N ALA A 122 17.08 -3.09 -0.63
CA ALA A 122 15.66 -3.39 -0.46
C ALA A 122 15.42 -4.88 -0.13
N ILE A 123 16.16 -5.81 -0.77
CA ILE A 123 16.11 -7.25 -0.49
C ILE A 123 16.58 -7.54 0.94
N GLU A 124 17.64 -6.86 1.39
CA GLU A 124 18.16 -6.98 2.76
C GLU A 124 17.15 -6.48 3.80
N LEU A 125 16.51 -5.33 3.56
CA LEU A 125 15.48 -4.76 4.44
C LEU A 125 14.30 -5.70 4.73
N VAL A 126 13.97 -6.57 3.78
CA VAL A 126 12.87 -7.55 3.93
C VAL A 126 13.35 -8.96 4.30
N ASP A 127 14.65 -9.12 4.60
CA ASP A 127 15.27 -10.40 4.97
C ASP A 127 15.08 -11.49 3.89
N MET A 128 15.40 -11.15 2.63
CA MET A 128 15.25 -12.07 1.49
C MET A 128 16.54 -12.34 0.72
N VAL A 129 17.71 -12.01 1.30
CA VAL A 129 19.02 -12.15 0.64
C VAL A 129 19.29 -13.59 0.16
N LYS A 130 18.94 -14.60 0.97
CA LYS A 130 19.13 -16.02 0.65
C LYS A 130 18.29 -16.47 -0.55
N PHE A 131 17.19 -15.78 -0.84
CA PHE A 131 16.23 -16.11 -1.90
C PHE A 131 16.41 -15.26 -3.16
N LYS A 132 17.42 -14.40 -3.20
CA LYS A 132 17.67 -13.43 -4.28
C LYS A 132 17.62 -14.03 -5.68
N LYS A 133 18.19 -15.24 -5.85
CA LYS A 133 18.30 -15.96 -7.12
C LYS A 133 17.16 -16.95 -7.40
N HIS A 134 16.25 -17.15 -6.46
CA HIS A 134 15.12 -18.05 -6.65
C HIS A 134 14.07 -17.43 -7.57
N HIS A 135 13.40 -18.26 -8.37
CA HIS A 135 12.23 -17.83 -9.12
C HIS A 135 11.08 -17.51 -8.16
N LEU A 136 10.22 -16.56 -8.53
CA LEU A 136 9.08 -16.18 -7.68
C LEU A 136 8.17 -17.37 -7.37
N SER A 137 8.00 -18.30 -8.32
CA SER A 137 7.20 -19.52 -8.17
C SER A 137 7.73 -20.50 -7.11
N GLU A 138 9.01 -20.42 -6.76
CA GLU A 138 9.65 -21.27 -5.75
C GLU A 138 9.46 -20.73 -4.33
N LEU A 139 8.97 -19.50 -4.20
CA LEU A 139 8.82 -18.79 -2.94
C LEU A 139 7.43 -19.03 -2.33
N SER A 140 7.37 -19.13 -0.99
CA SER A 140 6.08 -19.13 -0.29
C SER A 140 5.33 -17.81 -0.49
N GLY A 141 4.00 -17.78 -0.28
CA GLY A 141 3.21 -16.57 -0.43
C GLY A 141 3.74 -15.39 0.41
N GLY A 142 4.17 -15.64 1.64
CA GLY A 142 4.79 -14.62 2.49
C GLY A 142 6.12 -14.10 1.96
N GLN A 143 6.94 -14.99 1.38
CA GLN A 143 8.20 -14.61 0.73
C GLN A 143 7.95 -13.80 -0.54
N GLN A 144 6.98 -14.21 -1.37
CA GLN A 144 6.57 -13.45 -2.55
C GLN A 144 6.13 -12.03 -2.17
N GLN A 145 5.33 -11.91 -1.12
CA GLN A 145 4.86 -10.61 -0.65
C GLN A 145 5.99 -9.73 -0.13
N LYS A 146 7.00 -10.30 0.53
CA LYS A 146 8.24 -9.57 0.90
C LYS A 146 9.01 -9.09 -0.32
N ILE A 147 9.09 -9.87 -1.39
CA ILE A 147 9.72 -9.46 -2.66
C ILE A 147 8.95 -8.30 -3.30
N LEU A 148 7.62 -8.32 -3.29
CA LEU A 148 6.81 -7.20 -3.77
C LEU A 148 7.01 -5.93 -2.93
N LEU A 149 7.15 -6.09 -1.62
CA LEU A 149 7.51 -4.97 -0.74
C LEU A 149 8.90 -4.44 -1.07
N ALA A 150 9.92 -5.30 -1.22
CA ALA A 150 11.27 -4.89 -1.61
C ALA A 150 11.27 -4.13 -2.93
N ARG A 151 10.53 -4.60 -3.93
CA ARG A 151 10.34 -3.89 -5.20
C ARG A 151 9.79 -2.48 -5.01
N ALA A 152 8.82 -2.32 -4.12
CA ALA A 152 8.23 -1.01 -3.81
C ALA A 152 9.21 -0.09 -3.07
N LEU A 153 10.13 -0.65 -2.28
CA LEU A 153 11.12 0.08 -1.48
C LEU A 153 12.32 0.60 -2.28
N CYS A 154 12.63 0.02 -3.44
CA CYS A 154 13.77 0.44 -4.28
C CYS A 154 13.80 1.93 -4.64
N LYS A 155 12.65 2.61 -4.64
CA LYS A 155 12.53 4.05 -4.92
C LYS A 155 12.65 4.92 -3.68
N HIS A 156 12.89 4.34 -2.51
CA HIS A 156 12.88 5.05 -1.23
C HIS A 156 11.59 5.91 -1.10
N PRO A 157 10.42 5.29 -1.03
CA PRO A 157 9.14 6.00 -1.09
C PRO A 157 8.92 6.85 0.16
N HIS A 158 8.28 8.01 -0.04
CA HIS A 158 7.73 8.81 1.05
C HIS A 158 6.31 8.35 1.43
N LEU A 159 5.57 7.83 0.44
CA LEU A 159 4.24 7.25 0.62
C LEU A 159 4.21 5.82 0.06
N LEU A 160 3.94 4.86 0.93
CA LEU A 160 3.73 3.46 0.58
C LEU A 160 2.24 3.13 0.70
N VAL A 161 1.63 2.75 -0.43
CA VAL A 161 0.23 2.35 -0.52
C VAL A 161 0.15 0.84 -0.65
N LEU A 162 -0.63 0.17 0.22
CA LEU A 162 -0.75 -1.29 0.23
C LEU A 162 -2.23 -1.70 0.15
N ASP A 163 -2.54 -2.63 -0.74
CA ASP A 163 -3.91 -3.17 -0.92
C ASP A 163 -3.96 -4.62 -0.46
N GLU A 164 -4.44 -4.86 0.76
CA GLU A 164 -4.57 -6.18 1.41
C GLU A 164 -3.31 -7.08 1.27
N PRO A 165 -2.11 -6.58 1.62
CA PRO A 165 -0.85 -7.27 1.32
C PRO A 165 -0.67 -8.59 2.06
N CYS A 166 -1.36 -8.80 3.18
CA CYS A 166 -1.29 -10.02 3.99
C CYS A 166 -2.46 -10.98 3.77
N SER A 167 -3.32 -10.72 2.75
CA SER A 167 -4.46 -11.59 2.46
C SER A 167 -3.98 -12.99 2.05
N GLY A 168 -4.46 -14.02 2.76
CA GLY A 168 -4.09 -15.42 2.49
C GLY A 168 -2.73 -15.86 3.05
N LEU A 169 -2.02 -15.01 3.77
CA LEU A 169 -0.80 -15.39 4.47
C LEU A 169 -1.10 -16.05 5.83
N ASP A 170 -0.22 -16.94 6.25
CA ASP A 170 -0.23 -17.47 7.61
C ASP A 170 0.08 -16.36 8.65
N LYS A 171 -0.24 -16.63 9.91
CA LYS A 171 -0.11 -15.66 11.00
C LYS A 171 1.33 -15.17 11.20
N ASN A 172 2.32 -16.07 11.10
CA ASN A 172 3.73 -15.70 11.33
C ASN A 172 4.26 -14.83 10.18
N SER A 173 3.94 -15.19 8.94
CA SER A 173 4.29 -14.41 7.75
C SER A 173 3.66 -13.02 7.79
N SER A 174 2.38 -12.92 8.18
CA SER A 174 1.68 -11.65 8.36
C SER A 174 2.32 -10.78 9.43
N GLU A 175 2.56 -11.33 10.62
CA GLU A 175 3.20 -10.60 11.72
C GLU A 175 4.57 -10.06 11.33
N ASN A 176 5.41 -10.88 10.69
CA ASN A 176 6.73 -10.48 10.21
C ASN A 176 6.63 -9.32 9.19
N PHE A 177 5.66 -9.40 8.26
CA PHE A 177 5.42 -8.34 7.28
C PHE A 177 5.04 -7.00 7.96
N TYR A 178 4.13 -7.03 8.94
CA TYR A 178 3.76 -5.85 9.71
C TYR A 178 4.91 -5.27 10.52
N GLN A 179 5.80 -6.11 11.07
CA GLN A 179 7.01 -5.64 11.78
C GLN A 179 7.96 -4.90 10.85
N ILE A 180 8.16 -5.37 9.61
CA ILE A 180 8.95 -4.67 8.60
C ILE A 180 8.33 -3.29 8.33
N LEU A 181 7.02 -3.22 8.09
CA LEU A 181 6.32 -1.96 7.85
C LEU A 181 6.44 -0.99 9.03
N LYS A 182 6.31 -1.48 10.27
CA LYS A 182 6.49 -0.68 11.49
C LYS A 182 7.89 -0.08 11.54
N LYS A 183 8.92 -0.88 11.27
CA LYS A 183 10.31 -0.41 11.24
C LYS A 183 10.51 0.69 10.20
N LEU A 184 10.00 0.50 8.98
CA LEU A 184 10.04 1.52 7.92
C LEU A 184 9.35 2.83 8.34
N ASN A 185 8.19 2.73 8.98
CA ASN A 185 7.45 3.92 9.43
C ASN A 185 8.17 4.65 10.57
N LEU A 186 8.66 3.93 11.59
CA LEU A 186 9.29 4.55 12.76
C LEU A 186 10.69 5.10 12.47
N GLU A 187 11.53 4.31 11.77
CA GLU A 187 12.94 4.64 11.57
C GLU A 187 13.16 5.52 10.32
N GLN A 188 12.47 5.20 9.22
CA GLN A 188 12.64 5.90 7.95
C GLN A 188 11.54 6.93 7.65
N LYS A 189 10.57 7.09 8.56
CA LYS A 189 9.44 8.04 8.44
C LYS A 189 8.62 7.84 7.17
N VAL A 190 8.60 6.63 6.61
CA VAL A 190 7.75 6.29 5.47
C VAL A 190 6.29 6.40 5.89
N THR A 191 5.50 7.16 5.16
CA THR A 191 4.06 7.23 5.37
C THR A 191 3.42 5.98 4.80
N ILE A 192 2.52 5.33 5.55
CA ILE A 192 1.87 4.09 5.13
C ILE A 192 0.37 4.29 5.05
N LEU A 193 -0.20 3.99 3.89
CA LEU A 193 -1.64 3.93 3.67
C LEU A 193 -2.00 2.49 3.27
N MET A 194 -2.69 1.77 4.14
CA MET A 194 -2.91 0.34 3.98
C MET A 194 -4.39 -0.03 4.06
N VAL A 195 -4.86 -0.79 3.09
CA VAL A 195 -6.13 -1.50 3.19
C VAL A 195 -5.88 -2.85 3.85
N SER A 196 -6.64 -3.16 4.91
CA SER A 196 -6.57 -4.46 5.59
C SER A 196 -7.88 -4.80 6.28
N HIS A 197 -8.11 -6.09 6.47
CA HIS A 197 -9.20 -6.65 7.28
C HIS A 197 -8.71 -7.27 8.59
N ASP A 198 -7.40 -7.30 8.82
CA ASP A 198 -6.76 -7.93 9.96
C ASP A 198 -6.88 -7.06 11.21
N THR A 199 -7.94 -7.28 11.97
CA THR A 199 -8.30 -6.47 13.14
C THR A 199 -7.21 -6.45 14.22
N LEU A 200 -6.50 -7.58 14.44
CA LEU A 200 -5.46 -7.69 15.45
C LEU A 200 -4.24 -6.83 15.11
N ASN A 201 -3.79 -6.95 13.87
CA ASN A 201 -2.65 -6.16 13.41
C ASN A 201 -3.01 -4.69 13.24
N ILE A 202 -4.24 -4.36 12.82
CA ILE A 202 -4.71 -2.97 12.79
C ILE A 202 -4.63 -2.35 14.20
N GLN A 203 -5.11 -3.05 15.24
CA GLN A 203 -5.03 -2.55 16.62
C GLN A 203 -3.61 -2.31 17.10
N LYS A 204 -2.66 -3.18 16.69
CA LYS A 204 -1.26 -3.14 17.12
C LYS A 204 -0.43 -2.06 16.40
N TYR A 205 -0.75 -1.77 15.14
CA TYR A 205 0.13 -0.97 14.27
C TYR A 205 -0.47 0.33 13.77
N ALA A 206 -1.78 0.49 13.74
CA ALA A 206 -2.43 1.69 13.22
C ALA A 206 -2.15 2.92 14.11
N SER A 207 -1.80 4.05 13.50
CA SER A 207 -1.91 5.35 14.16
C SER A 207 -3.31 5.94 13.99
N ARG A 208 -3.96 5.65 12.85
CA ARG A 208 -5.28 6.18 12.49
C ARG A 208 -6.05 5.18 11.64
N ILE A 209 -7.38 5.16 11.79
CA ILE A 209 -8.29 4.26 11.08
C ILE A 209 -9.37 5.06 10.39
N ILE A 210 -9.51 4.82 9.07
CA ILE A 210 -10.57 5.36 8.23
C ILE A 210 -11.51 4.23 7.84
N LYS A 211 -12.75 4.27 8.29
CA LYS A 211 -13.80 3.31 7.90
C LYS A 211 -14.52 3.82 6.66
N LEU A 212 -14.47 3.04 5.59
CA LEU A 212 -15.04 3.36 4.28
C LEU A 212 -16.27 2.49 3.97
N ASN A 213 -17.35 3.12 3.51
CA ASN A 213 -18.48 2.49 2.86
C ASN A 213 -19.01 3.41 1.75
N LYS A 214 -18.31 3.43 0.60
CA LYS A 214 -18.50 4.40 -0.49
C LYS A 214 -18.35 5.87 -0.06
N LYS A 215 -18.52 6.17 1.22
CA LYS A 215 -18.25 7.42 1.92
C LYS A 215 -17.39 7.11 3.14
N ILE A 216 -16.75 8.11 3.71
CA ILE A 216 -16.12 7.95 5.03
C ILE A 216 -17.25 7.85 6.07
N VAL A 217 -17.23 6.73 6.79
CA VAL A 217 -18.16 6.45 7.91
C VAL A 217 -17.56 6.98 9.21
N SER A 218 -16.27 6.76 9.41
CA SER A 218 -15.51 7.31 10.54
C SER A 218 -14.05 7.49 10.16
N ASP A 219 -13.40 8.45 10.82
CA ASP A 219 -11.99 8.78 10.68
C ASP A 219 -11.48 9.17 12.06
N ASN A 220 -10.75 8.27 12.72
CA ASN A 220 -10.37 8.43 14.12
C ASN A 220 -8.94 7.94 14.34
N PRO A 221 -8.22 8.51 15.33
CA PRO A 221 -7.04 7.85 15.91
C PRO A 221 -7.38 6.42 16.32
N ALA A 222 -6.41 5.51 16.20
CA ALA A 222 -6.65 4.08 16.40
C ALA A 222 -7.16 3.73 17.79
N ASN A 223 -6.62 4.36 18.86
CA ASN A 223 -7.07 4.18 20.22
C ASN A 223 -8.58 4.50 20.38
N LEU A 224 -9.02 5.64 19.87
CA LEU A 224 -10.43 6.06 19.95
C LEU A 224 -11.37 5.17 19.12
N TYR A 225 -10.88 4.62 18.00
CA TYR A 225 -11.67 3.70 17.18
C TYR A 225 -12.01 2.42 17.94
N PHE A 226 -11.03 1.81 18.63
CA PHE A 226 -11.24 0.57 19.37
C PHE A 226 -12.00 0.77 20.66
N GLU A 227 -11.82 1.88 21.36
CA GLU A 227 -12.62 2.23 22.54
C GLU A 227 -14.13 2.32 22.23
N LYS A 228 -14.49 2.98 21.14
CA LYS A 228 -15.89 3.07 20.67
C LYS A 228 -16.46 1.70 20.33
N ARG A 229 -15.70 0.87 19.59
CA ARG A 229 -16.13 -0.47 19.19
C ARG A 229 -16.39 -1.36 20.38
N ASN A 230 -15.57 -1.31 21.44
CA ASN A 230 -15.78 -2.09 22.65
C ASN A 230 -17.03 -1.66 23.44
N LYS A 231 -17.41 -0.37 23.38
CA LYS A 231 -18.65 0.13 24.01
C LYS A 231 -19.92 -0.26 23.24
N ASP A 232 -19.84 -0.40 21.93
CA ASP A 232 -20.98 -0.80 21.09
C ASP A 232 -21.22 -2.33 21.11
N THR A 233 -20.34 -3.10 21.76
CA THR A 233 -20.41 -4.58 21.88
C THR A 233 -20.84 -5.06 23.28
N LEU A 234 -21.02 -4.14 24.24
CA LEU A 234 -21.59 -4.34 25.58
C LEU A 234 -23.05 -3.87 25.62
#